data_53fa42dbe8848e2288e1805d9b70c203
#
_entry.id   53fa42dbe8848e2288e1805d9b70c203
#
_cell.length_a   1.000
_cell.length_b   1.000
_cell.length_c   1.000
_cell.angle_alpha   90.00
_cell.angle_beta   90.00
_cell.angle_gamma   90.00
#
_symmetry.space_group_name_H-M   'P 1'
#
loop_
_entity.id
_entity.type
_entity.pdbx_description
1 polymer ?
#
loop_
_entity_poly.entity_id
_entity_poly.type
_entity_poly.pdbx_seq_one_letter_code
_entity_poly.pdbx_strand_id
1 'polypeptide(L)'
;KEDIEGLADVIAKAEAAAPDQPKLIKVHSLIAWPTPGKTNDPSSHGSKLGAEAVAGLKKLLGYDPEESFHVDEEALAHARKVADRGLEAHKAWDEKFDAWRKANPDKAALYDRLKAGELPEGFDKALDDLEATFEVGKGVATRGASGSVLNAIAAVMPELWGGSADLGGSNKSDLKGAATFAPAECATKQ
;
A
#
# COMPACT_ATOMS: atom_id res chain seq x y z
N LYS A 1 -19.41 20.78 -10.97
CA LYS A 1 -19.72 21.54 -9.75
C LYS A 1 -19.41 20.66 -8.56
N GLU A 2 -18.80 21.26 -7.58
CA GLU A 2 -18.43 20.59 -6.35
C GLU A 2 -19.68 20.35 -5.52
N ASP A 3 -20.11 19.11 -5.50
CA ASP A 3 -21.21 18.65 -4.65
C ASP A 3 -20.59 17.80 -3.52
N ILE A 4 -19.96 18.50 -2.56
CA ILE A 4 -19.28 17.87 -1.45
C ILE A 4 -20.27 17.11 -0.56
N GLU A 5 -21.44 17.69 -0.32
CA GLU A 5 -22.49 17.06 0.48
C GLU A 5 -23.02 15.81 -0.19
N GLY A 6 -23.31 15.87 -1.50
CA GLY A 6 -23.74 14.72 -2.28
C GLY A 6 -22.69 13.61 -2.32
N LEU A 7 -21.41 13.97 -2.41
CA LEU A 7 -20.32 12.99 -2.35
C LEU A 7 -20.22 12.33 -0.96
N ALA A 8 -20.31 13.12 0.11
CA ALA A 8 -20.30 12.59 1.48
C ALA A 8 -21.47 11.63 1.71
N ASP A 9 -22.67 11.97 1.22
CA ASP A 9 -23.87 11.14 1.31
C ASP A 9 -23.71 9.81 0.55
N VAL A 10 -23.13 9.84 -0.65
CA VAL A 10 -22.86 8.63 -1.43
C VAL A 10 -21.84 7.73 -0.72
N ILE A 11 -20.79 8.30 -0.11
CA ILE A 11 -19.82 7.54 0.68
C ILE A 11 -20.50 6.89 1.88
N ALA A 12 -21.26 7.65 2.66
CA ALA A 12 -21.98 7.12 3.82
C ALA A 12 -22.96 5.99 3.44
N LYS A 13 -23.66 6.12 2.32
CA LYS A 13 -24.53 5.05 1.79
C LYS A 13 -23.74 3.82 1.37
N ALA A 14 -22.57 3.99 0.78
CA ALA A 14 -21.70 2.88 0.41
C ALA A 14 -21.14 2.16 1.65
N GLU A 15 -20.79 2.89 2.70
CA GLU A 15 -20.35 2.31 3.98
C GLU A 15 -21.47 1.52 4.68
N ALA A 16 -22.68 2.06 4.67
CA ALA A 16 -23.85 1.42 5.27
C ALA A 16 -24.41 0.22 4.48
N ALA A 17 -24.02 0.06 3.22
CA ALA A 17 -24.45 -1.07 2.40
C ALA A 17 -23.76 -2.37 2.86
N ALA A 18 -24.25 -3.52 2.36
CA ALA A 18 -23.81 -4.86 2.71
C ALA A 18 -22.28 -4.96 2.90
N PRO A 19 -21.77 -5.30 4.11
CA PRO A 19 -20.35 -5.23 4.44
C PRO A 19 -19.50 -6.27 3.72
N ASP A 20 -20.11 -7.32 3.21
CA ASP A 20 -19.51 -8.45 2.52
C ASP A 20 -19.37 -8.28 0.99
N GLN A 21 -19.82 -7.15 0.47
CA GLN A 21 -19.79 -6.87 -0.97
C GLN A 21 -18.83 -5.71 -1.30
N PRO A 22 -18.01 -5.84 -2.36
CA PRO A 22 -17.21 -4.73 -2.85
C PRO A 22 -18.12 -3.59 -3.37
N LYS A 23 -17.71 -2.34 -3.17
CA LYS A 23 -18.43 -1.15 -3.59
C LYS A 23 -17.59 -0.34 -4.56
N LEU A 24 -18.24 0.16 -5.60
CA LEU A 24 -17.65 1.05 -6.59
C LEU A 24 -18.42 2.37 -6.63
N ILE A 25 -17.77 3.46 -6.31
CA ILE A 25 -18.29 4.82 -6.47
C ILE A 25 -17.65 5.43 -7.72
N LYS A 26 -18.47 5.68 -8.76
CA LYS A 26 -18.02 6.34 -9.99
C LYS A 26 -18.28 7.84 -9.93
N VAL A 27 -17.20 8.62 -9.83
CA VAL A 27 -17.27 10.09 -9.79
C VAL A 27 -16.93 10.67 -11.15
N HIS A 28 -17.80 11.52 -11.70
CA HIS A 28 -17.54 12.29 -12.91
C HIS A 28 -17.09 13.70 -12.55
N SER A 29 -15.88 14.04 -12.94
CA SER A 29 -15.30 15.35 -12.69
C SER A 29 -14.55 15.88 -13.92
N LEU A 30 -14.17 17.15 -13.87
CA LEU A 30 -13.33 17.77 -14.90
C LEU A 30 -11.94 18.02 -14.32
N ILE A 31 -10.92 17.54 -14.99
CA ILE A 31 -9.54 17.80 -14.57
C ILE A 31 -9.27 19.31 -14.58
N ALA A 32 -8.50 19.78 -13.61
CA ALA A 32 -8.09 21.18 -13.42
C ALA A 32 -9.24 22.20 -13.34
N TRP A 33 -10.46 21.78 -13.10
CA TRP A 33 -11.57 22.72 -12.86
C TRP A 33 -11.37 23.45 -11.51
N PRO A 34 -11.61 24.77 -11.42
CA PRO A 34 -12.07 25.70 -12.46
C PRO A 34 -10.93 26.56 -13.08
N THR A 35 -9.75 26.02 -13.25
CA THR A 35 -8.58 26.77 -13.71
C THR A 35 -8.80 27.37 -15.09
N PRO A 36 -8.67 28.70 -15.26
CA PRO A 36 -8.83 29.35 -16.56
C PRO A 36 -7.88 28.78 -17.61
N GLY A 37 -8.40 28.43 -18.79
CA GLY A 37 -7.63 27.89 -19.89
C GLY A 37 -7.05 26.48 -19.69
N LYS A 38 -7.33 25.85 -18.55
CA LYS A 38 -6.81 24.51 -18.21
C LYS A 38 -7.90 23.51 -17.82
N THR A 39 -9.12 23.96 -17.60
CA THR A 39 -10.25 23.09 -17.30
C THR A 39 -10.46 22.07 -18.42
N ASN A 40 -10.54 20.79 -18.09
CA ASN A 40 -10.70 19.67 -19.02
C ASN A 40 -9.56 19.50 -20.04
N ASP A 41 -8.40 20.07 -19.77
CA ASP A 41 -7.19 19.88 -20.56
C ASP A 41 -6.40 18.69 -19.99
N PRO A 42 -6.27 17.57 -20.73
CA PRO A 42 -5.59 16.36 -20.24
C PRO A 42 -4.11 16.61 -19.92
N SER A 43 -3.45 17.64 -20.50
CA SER A 43 -2.07 18.00 -20.15
C SER A 43 -1.91 18.39 -18.68
N SER A 44 -2.98 18.84 -18.03
CA SER A 44 -2.99 19.19 -16.61
C SER A 44 -2.72 17.99 -15.68
N HIS A 45 -2.81 16.76 -16.17
CA HIS A 45 -2.50 15.55 -15.40
C HIS A 45 -1.01 15.46 -15.00
N GLY A 46 -0.12 15.80 -15.91
CA GLY A 46 1.33 15.64 -15.68
C GLY A 46 2.17 16.90 -15.90
N SER A 47 1.57 18.00 -16.36
CA SER A 47 2.25 19.25 -16.62
C SER A 47 1.88 20.32 -15.61
N LYS A 48 2.84 21.20 -15.27
CA LYS A 48 2.56 22.38 -14.44
C LYS A 48 1.55 23.31 -15.13
N LEU A 49 0.63 23.88 -14.36
CA LEU A 49 -0.38 24.80 -14.87
C LEU A 49 0.21 26.10 -15.46
N GLY A 50 1.32 26.57 -14.89
CA GLY A 50 1.96 27.85 -15.22
C GLY A 50 1.47 28.98 -14.31
N ALA A 51 2.31 30.01 -14.16
CA ALA A 51 2.08 31.10 -13.21
C ALA A 51 0.78 31.90 -13.52
N GLU A 52 0.50 32.16 -14.77
CA GLU A 52 -0.70 32.88 -15.19
C GLU A 52 -1.99 32.14 -14.85
N ALA A 53 -2.05 30.83 -15.14
CA ALA A 53 -3.19 30.01 -14.83
C ALA A 53 -3.41 29.85 -13.31
N VAL A 54 -2.33 29.75 -12.54
CA VAL A 54 -2.38 29.71 -11.08
C VAL A 54 -2.88 31.03 -10.51
N ALA A 55 -2.37 32.17 -10.97
CA ALA A 55 -2.84 33.48 -10.56
C ALA A 55 -4.33 33.70 -10.90
N GLY A 56 -4.75 33.27 -12.08
CA GLY A 56 -6.16 33.31 -12.50
C GLY A 56 -7.06 32.44 -11.63
N LEU A 57 -6.60 31.22 -11.27
CA LEU A 57 -7.31 30.32 -10.36
C LEU A 57 -7.46 30.93 -8.96
N LYS A 58 -6.38 31.48 -8.40
CA LYS A 58 -6.39 32.13 -7.09
C LYS A 58 -7.42 33.27 -7.06
N LYS A 59 -7.40 34.16 -8.04
CA LYS A 59 -8.41 35.23 -8.18
C LYS A 59 -9.83 34.68 -8.23
N LEU A 60 -10.06 33.64 -8.98
CA LEU A 60 -11.39 33.01 -9.10
C LEU A 60 -11.89 32.42 -7.78
N LEU A 61 -10.98 31.91 -6.98
CA LEU A 61 -11.26 31.31 -5.68
C LEU A 61 -11.24 32.32 -4.52
N GLY A 62 -10.94 33.62 -4.78
CA GLY A 62 -10.91 34.66 -3.77
C GLY A 62 -9.61 34.76 -2.98
N TYR A 63 -8.52 34.12 -3.45
CA TYR A 63 -7.19 34.21 -2.88
C TYR A 63 -6.36 35.33 -3.53
N ASP A 64 -5.40 35.86 -2.78
CA ASP A 64 -4.40 36.78 -3.32
C ASP A 64 -3.48 36.04 -4.33
N PRO A 65 -3.42 36.45 -5.59
CA PRO A 65 -2.59 35.83 -6.59
C PRO A 65 -1.07 35.90 -6.31
N GLU A 66 -0.64 36.91 -5.56
CA GLU A 66 0.76 37.15 -5.22
C GLU A 66 1.20 36.40 -3.95
N GLU A 67 0.26 36.01 -3.09
CA GLU A 67 0.56 35.25 -1.89
C GLU A 67 0.91 33.81 -2.22
N SER A 68 2.02 33.28 -1.68
CA SER A 68 2.42 31.89 -1.80
C SER A 68 2.22 31.16 -0.49
N PHE A 69 1.84 29.86 -0.57
CA PHE A 69 1.65 28.99 0.59
C PHE A 69 0.62 29.52 1.61
N HIS A 70 -0.42 30.18 1.11
CA HIS A 70 -1.53 30.58 1.95
C HIS A 70 -2.15 29.37 2.67
N VAL A 71 -2.37 29.50 3.97
CA VAL A 71 -3.03 28.49 4.81
C VAL A 71 -4.12 29.20 5.61
N ASP A 72 -5.36 28.81 5.37
CA ASP A 72 -6.49 29.28 6.15
C ASP A 72 -6.39 28.79 7.60
N GLU A 73 -6.42 29.73 8.56
CA GLU A 73 -6.21 29.42 9.98
C GLU A 73 -7.33 28.54 10.55
N GLU A 74 -8.58 28.74 10.13
CA GLU A 74 -9.69 27.93 10.60
C GLU A 74 -9.57 26.49 10.06
N ALA A 75 -9.23 26.34 8.78
CA ALA A 75 -8.97 25.05 8.18
C ALA A 75 -7.78 24.33 8.85
N LEU A 76 -6.71 25.05 9.16
CA LEU A 76 -5.56 24.51 9.89
C LEU A 76 -5.93 24.06 11.30
N ALA A 77 -6.67 24.89 12.04
CA ALA A 77 -7.14 24.54 13.39
C ALA A 77 -8.06 23.32 13.36
N HIS A 78 -8.93 23.22 12.35
CA HIS A 78 -9.77 22.03 12.15
C HIS A 78 -8.93 20.79 11.84
N ALA A 79 -7.99 20.88 10.90
CA ALA A 79 -7.13 19.78 10.53
C ALA A 79 -6.27 19.27 11.70
N ARG A 80 -5.77 20.17 12.56
CA ARG A 80 -4.97 19.81 13.75
C ARG A 80 -5.74 18.98 14.78
N LYS A 81 -7.06 19.06 14.81
CA LYS A 81 -7.89 18.21 15.70
C LYS A 81 -7.76 16.70 15.36
N VAL A 82 -7.21 16.35 14.20
CA VAL A 82 -6.90 14.96 13.89
C VAL A 82 -5.88 14.35 14.85
N ALA A 83 -4.97 15.18 15.41
CA ALA A 83 -3.97 14.71 16.36
C ALA A 83 -4.63 14.14 17.64
N ASP A 84 -5.61 14.85 18.19
CA ASP A 84 -6.31 14.42 19.40
C ASP A 84 -7.09 13.11 19.15
N ARG A 85 -7.86 13.08 18.04
CA ARG A 85 -8.58 11.86 17.64
C ARG A 85 -7.64 10.69 17.36
N GLY A 86 -6.50 10.99 16.74
CA GLY A 86 -5.46 10.01 16.45
C GLY A 86 -4.84 9.42 17.72
N LEU A 87 -4.55 10.26 18.71
CA LEU A 87 -4.02 9.82 20.00
C LEU A 87 -5.01 8.89 20.75
N GLU A 88 -6.28 9.25 20.77
CA GLU A 88 -7.29 8.38 21.41
C GLU A 88 -7.45 7.05 20.68
N ALA A 89 -7.48 7.08 19.34
CA ALA A 89 -7.54 5.86 18.53
C ALA A 89 -6.29 4.99 18.74
N HIS A 90 -5.10 5.62 18.86
CA HIS A 90 -3.85 4.93 19.09
C HIS A 90 -3.82 4.22 20.45
N LYS A 91 -4.26 4.90 21.53
CA LYS A 91 -4.38 4.28 22.85
C LYS A 91 -5.30 3.04 22.82
N ALA A 92 -6.47 3.19 22.22
CA ALA A 92 -7.41 2.07 22.10
C ALA A 92 -6.86 0.91 21.24
N TRP A 93 -6.00 1.21 20.28
CA TRP A 93 -5.30 0.21 19.49
C TRP A 93 -4.21 -0.47 20.32
N ASP A 94 -3.41 0.29 21.07
CA ASP A 94 -2.33 -0.23 21.91
C ASP A 94 -2.85 -1.27 22.90
N GLU A 95 -3.98 -0.99 23.58
CA GLU A 95 -4.60 -1.94 24.49
C GLU A 95 -4.96 -3.28 23.82
N LYS A 96 -5.51 -3.21 22.60
CA LYS A 96 -5.85 -4.40 21.80
C LYS A 96 -4.60 -5.11 21.31
N PHE A 97 -3.58 -4.37 20.90
CA PHE A 97 -2.34 -4.92 20.43
C PHE A 97 -1.56 -5.62 21.55
N ASP A 98 -1.53 -5.04 22.76
CA ASP A 98 -0.92 -5.66 23.92
C ASP A 98 -1.63 -6.95 24.33
N ALA A 99 -2.96 -6.95 24.27
CA ALA A 99 -3.74 -8.17 24.53
C ALA A 99 -3.45 -9.26 23.47
N TRP A 100 -3.37 -8.86 22.20
CA TRP A 100 -3.01 -9.78 21.11
C TRP A 100 -1.59 -10.34 21.28
N ARG A 101 -0.60 -9.52 21.64
CA ARG A 101 0.78 -9.94 21.89
C ARG A 101 0.84 -11.01 22.98
N LYS A 102 0.12 -10.79 24.08
CA LYS A 102 0.04 -11.77 25.19
C LYS A 102 -0.60 -13.09 24.77
N ALA A 103 -1.61 -13.01 23.93
CA ALA A 103 -2.31 -14.20 23.42
C ALA A 103 -1.55 -14.94 22.32
N ASN A 104 -0.59 -14.29 21.65
CA ASN A 104 0.14 -14.82 20.49
C ASN A 104 1.64 -14.55 20.58
N PRO A 105 2.37 -15.12 21.56
CA PRO A 105 3.77 -14.79 21.81
C PRO A 105 4.68 -15.06 20.61
N ASP A 106 4.49 -16.17 19.89
CA ASP A 106 5.31 -16.53 18.74
C ASP A 106 5.12 -15.54 17.57
N LYS A 107 3.86 -15.13 17.33
CA LYS A 107 3.55 -14.12 16.31
C LYS A 107 4.07 -12.74 16.70
N ALA A 108 4.06 -12.43 18.00
CA ALA A 108 4.61 -11.19 18.51
C ALA A 108 6.14 -11.15 18.33
N ALA A 109 6.84 -12.25 18.60
CA ALA A 109 8.27 -12.37 18.35
C ALA A 109 8.61 -12.21 16.85
N LEU A 110 7.83 -12.85 15.97
CA LEU A 110 7.96 -12.65 14.52
C LEU A 110 7.75 -11.17 14.13
N TYR A 111 6.69 -10.55 14.66
CA TYR A 111 6.42 -9.13 14.41
C TYR A 111 7.58 -8.24 14.86
N ASP A 112 8.16 -8.49 16.03
CA ASP A 112 9.27 -7.70 16.57
C ASP A 112 10.52 -7.86 15.70
N ARG A 113 10.85 -9.07 15.28
CA ARG A 113 11.95 -9.34 14.34
C ARG A 113 11.76 -8.59 13.02
N LEU A 114 10.56 -8.64 12.45
CA LEU A 114 10.24 -7.93 11.20
C LEU A 114 10.35 -6.41 11.36
N LYS A 115 9.88 -5.88 12.48
CA LYS A 115 10.00 -4.43 12.78
C LYS A 115 11.44 -3.99 13.00
N ALA A 116 12.27 -4.84 13.55
CA ALA A 116 13.72 -4.60 13.71
C ALA A 116 14.49 -4.74 12.39
N GLY A 117 13.88 -5.33 11.35
CA GLY A 117 14.56 -5.61 10.07
C GLY A 117 15.58 -6.74 10.16
N GLU A 118 15.45 -7.62 11.16
CA GLU A 118 16.37 -8.72 11.39
C GLU A 118 16.01 -9.93 10.53
N LEU A 119 17.05 -10.60 10.02
CA LEU A 119 16.90 -11.85 9.29
C LEU A 119 16.58 -13.01 10.27
N PRO A 120 15.85 -14.04 9.84
CA PRO A 120 15.57 -15.19 10.67
C PRO A 120 16.83 -16.01 10.97
N GLU A 121 16.80 -16.72 12.08
CA GLU A 121 17.83 -17.73 12.38
C GLU A 121 17.92 -18.75 11.25
N GLY A 122 19.14 -19.11 10.86
CA GLY A 122 19.40 -20.09 9.80
C GLY A 122 19.34 -19.52 8.38
N PHE A 123 19.13 -18.20 8.19
CA PHE A 123 19.07 -17.58 6.86
C PHE A 123 20.39 -17.80 6.08
N ASP A 124 21.53 -17.45 6.68
CA ASP A 124 22.85 -17.62 6.03
C ASP A 124 23.14 -19.10 5.78
N LYS A 125 22.83 -19.97 6.75
CA LYS A 125 23.00 -21.41 6.58
C LYS A 125 22.16 -21.97 5.42
N ALA A 126 20.93 -21.49 5.23
CA ALA A 126 20.10 -21.92 4.11
C ALA A 126 20.72 -21.56 2.75
N LEU A 127 21.39 -20.41 2.67
CA LEU A 127 22.12 -19.99 1.46
C LEU A 127 23.41 -20.80 1.26
N ASP A 128 24.19 -21.03 2.30
CA ASP A 128 25.41 -21.84 2.24
C ASP A 128 25.10 -23.29 1.82
N ASP A 129 24.08 -23.89 2.43
CA ASP A 129 23.62 -25.24 2.08
C ASP A 129 23.17 -25.31 0.60
N LEU A 130 22.50 -24.26 0.11
CA LEU A 130 22.09 -24.18 -1.30
C LEU A 130 23.31 -24.02 -2.21
N GLU A 131 24.26 -23.13 -1.89
CA GLU A 131 25.47 -22.92 -2.69
C GLU A 131 26.24 -24.24 -2.89
N ALA A 132 26.36 -25.04 -1.84
CA ALA A 132 27.01 -26.35 -1.90
C ALA A 132 26.35 -27.35 -2.87
N THR A 133 25.13 -27.09 -3.33
CA THR A 133 24.44 -27.95 -4.32
C THR A 133 24.80 -27.61 -5.76
N PHE A 134 25.43 -26.47 -6.04
CA PHE A 134 25.81 -26.07 -7.38
C PHE A 134 27.17 -26.66 -7.78
N GLU A 135 27.23 -27.19 -8.99
CA GLU A 135 28.48 -27.72 -9.56
C GLU A 135 29.31 -26.60 -10.17
N VAL A 136 30.58 -26.48 -9.75
CA VAL A 136 31.51 -25.49 -10.32
C VAL A 136 31.69 -25.74 -11.82
N GLY A 137 31.57 -24.70 -12.62
CA GLY A 137 31.72 -24.77 -14.09
C GLY A 137 30.45 -25.21 -14.85
N LYS A 138 29.38 -25.54 -14.16
CA LYS A 138 28.08 -25.88 -14.80
C LYS A 138 27.19 -24.62 -14.85
N GLY A 139 26.81 -24.27 -16.07
CA GLY A 139 25.91 -23.12 -16.29
C GLY A 139 24.51 -23.36 -15.73
N VAL A 140 23.98 -22.40 -15.00
CA VAL A 140 22.59 -22.37 -14.50
C VAL A 140 21.90 -21.13 -15.01
N ALA A 141 20.68 -21.27 -15.54
CA ALA A 141 19.87 -20.11 -15.92
C ALA A 141 19.56 -19.27 -14.68
N THR A 142 19.72 -17.94 -14.74
CA THR A 142 19.50 -17.03 -13.62
C THR A 142 18.14 -17.17 -12.96
N ARG A 143 17.07 -17.36 -13.75
CA ARG A 143 15.73 -17.63 -13.21
C ARG A 143 15.67 -18.95 -12.41
N GLY A 144 16.43 -19.96 -12.81
CA GLY A 144 16.52 -21.23 -12.08
C GLY A 144 17.24 -21.05 -10.75
N ALA A 145 18.38 -20.34 -10.76
CA ALA A 145 19.11 -19.98 -9.55
C ALA A 145 18.23 -19.15 -8.58
N SER A 146 17.54 -18.13 -9.10
CA SER A 146 16.58 -17.33 -8.34
C SER A 146 15.51 -18.18 -7.67
N GLY A 147 14.87 -19.08 -8.42
CA GLY A 147 13.85 -19.99 -7.88
C GLY A 147 14.38 -20.93 -6.81
N SER A 148 15.64 -21.40 -6.94
CA SER A 148 16.30 -22.20 -5.91
C SER A 148 16.53 -21.38 -4.64
N VAL A 149 17.03 -20.15 -4.77
CA VAL A 149 17.22 -19.23 -3.63
C VAL A 149 15.90 -18.94 -2.94
N LEU A 150 14.85 -18.58 -3.68
CA LEU A 150 13.52 -18.32 -3.12
C LEU A 150 13.02 -19.50 -2.28
N ASN A 151 13.17 -20.72 -2.79
CA ASN A 151 12.73 -21.92 -2.07
C ASN A 151 13.62 -22.25 -0.85
N ALA A 152 14.90 -21.97 -0.91
CA ALA A 152 15.80 -22.17 0.24
C ALA A 152 15.47 -21.21 1.39
N ILE A 153 15.32 -19.91 1.10
CA ILE A 153 15.00 -18.92 2.12
C ILE A 153 13.57 -19.05 2.63
N ALA A 154 12.61 -19.47 1.80
CA ALA A 154 11.23 -19.69 2.23
C ALA A 154 11.10 -20.74 3.34
N ALA A 155 12.02 -21.69 3.41
CA ALA A 155 12.04 -22.70 4.46
C ALA A 155 12.32 -22.13 5.86
N VAL A 156 13.02 -21.01 5.96
CA VAL A 156 13.39 -20.35 7.22
C VAL A 156 12.73 -18.99 7.41
N MET A 157 12.03 -18.48 6.41
CA MET A 157 11.46 -17.13 6.35
C MET A 157 9.95 -17.21 6.08
N PRO A 158 9.14 -17.51 7.11
CA PRO A 158 7.70 -17.74 6.96
C PRO A 158 6.92 -16.52 6.47
N GLU A 159 7.49 -15.33 6.60
CA GLU A 159 6.92 -14.08 6.08
C GLU A 159 7.16 -13.87 4.57
N LEU A 160 7.95 -14.72 3.92
CA LEU A 160 8.19 -14.60 2.48
C LEU A 160 6.94 -15.00 1.71
N TRP A 161 6.40 -14.06 0.97
CA TRP A 161 5.28 -14.28 0.07
C TRP A 161 5.46 -13.45 -1.18
N GLY A 162 4.86 -13.86 -2.25
CA GLY A 162 4.97 -13.18 -3.54
C GLY A 162 4.38 -14.02 -4.65
N GLY A 163 4.69 -13.68 -5.87
CA GLY A 163 4.22 -14.42 -7.02
C GLY A 163 4.35 -13.66 -8.31
N SER A 164 3.76 -14.21 -9.33
CA SER A 164 3.64 -13.66 -10.68
C SER A 164 2.18 -13.74 -11.09
N ALA A 165 1.71 -12.80 -11.91
CA ALA A 165 0.30 -12.79 -12.34
C ALA A 165 -0.05 -14.07 -13.15
N ASP A 166 0.82 -14.44 -14.13
CA ASP A 166 0.61 -15.60 -15.01
C ASP A 166 1.91 -16.34 -15.38
N LEU A 167 3.06 -15.84 -14.94
CA LEU A 167 4.38 -16.33 -15.36
C LEU A 167 5.13 -17.07 -14.23
N GLY A 168 4.49 -17.52 -13.17
CA GLY A 168 5.12 -18.19 -12.03
C GLY A 168 6.05 -19.33 -12.44
N GLY A 169 5.57 -20.25 -13.25
CA GLY A 169 6.37 -21.36 -13.78
C GLY A 169 7.53 -20.92 -14.68
N SER A 170 7.35 -19.86 -15.47
CA SER A 170 8.40 -19.32 -16.35
C SER A 170 9.47 -18.57 -15.57
N ASN A 171 9.06 -17.75 -14.58
CA ASN A 171 9.93 -16.94 -13.74
C ASN A 171 10.56 -17.75 -12.60
N LYS A 172 10.04 -18.97 -12.34
CA LYS A 172 10.46 -19.79 -11.19
C LYS A 172 10.21 -19.11 -9.84
N SER A 173 9.11 -18.36 -9.74
CA SER A 173 8.73 -17.64 -8.51
C SER A 173 7.80 -18.44 -7.59
N ASP A 174 7.43 -19.65 -7.96
CA ASP A 174 6.56 -20.51 -7.16
C ASP A 174 7.33 -21.09 -5.96
N LEU A 175 6.73 -20.98 -4.77
CA LEU A 175 7.24 -21.55 -3.53
C LEU A 175 6.67 -22.96 -3.36
N LYS A 176 7.53 -23.98 -3.43
CA LYS A 176 7.13 -25.39 -3.34
C LYS A 176 6.40 -25.68 -2.02
N GLY A 177 5.21 -26.22 -2.14
CA GLY A 177 4.38 -26.60 -1.00
C GLY A 177 3.66 -25.43 -0.31
N ALA A 178 3.85 -24.18 -0.77
CA ALA A 178 3.09 -23.05 -0.29
C ALA A 178 1.64 -23.13 -0.82
N ALA A 179 0.70 -22.63 -0.02
CA ALA A 179 -0.68 -22.48 -0.47
C ALA A 179 -0.86 -21.14 -1.20
N THR A 180 -1.76 -21.09 -2.16
CA THR A 180 -2.20 -19.84 -2.78
C THR A 180 -2.85 -18.94 -1.71
N PHE A 181 -2.51 -17.65 -1.70
CA PHE A 181 -3.17 -16.67 -0.84
C PHE A 181 -4.56 -16.36 -1.41
N ALA A 182 -5.54 -17.14 -0.99
CA ALA A 182 -6.92 -17.09 -1.42
C ALA A 182 -7.84 -17.54 -0.27
N PRO A 183 -9.16 -17.32 -0.37
CA PRO A 183 -10.12 -17.94 0.54
C PRO A 183 -9.87 -19.45 0.64
N ALA A 184 -10.11 -20.02 1.82
CA ALA A 184 -9.74 -21.41 2.13
C ALA A 184 -10.30 -22.43 1.12
N GLU A 185 -11.49 -22.18 0.59
CA GLU A 185 -12.18 -23.00 -0.41
C GLU A 185 -11.54 -22.92 -1.81
N CYS A 186 -10.76 -21.86 -2.05
CA CYS A 186 -10.06 -21.61 -3.33
C CYS A 186 -8.55 -21.86 -3.25
N ALA A 187 -8.01 -22.03 -2.04
CA ALA A 187 -6.57 -22.17 -1.82
C ALA A 187 -6.09 -23.53 -2.34
N THR A 188 -5.12 -23.52 -3.22
CA THR A 188 -4.42 -24.71 -3.72
C THR A 188 -2.96 -24.68 -3.30
N LYS A 189 -2.38 -25.85 -3.01
CA LYS A 189 -0.93 -25.97 -2.80
C LYS A 189 -0.24 -26.04 -4.16
N GLN A 190 0.84 -25.33 -4.29
CA GLN A 190 1.74 -25.35 -5.44
C GLN A 190 2.79 -26.45 -5.31
#